data_b62dccc0a4ec99f473b40d732d6d4c63
#
_entry.id   b62dccc0a4ec99f473b40d732d6d4c63
#
_cell.length_a   1.000
_cell.length_b   1.000
_cell.length_c   1.000
_cell.angle_alpha   90.00
_cell.angle_beta   90.00
_cell.angle_gamma   90.00
#
_symmetry.space_group_name_H-M   'P 1'
#
loop_
_entity.id
_entity.type
_entity.pdbx_description
1 polymer ?
#
loop_
_entity_poly.entity_id
_entity_poly.type
_entity_poly.pdbx_seq_one_letter_code
_entity_poly.pdbx_strand_id
1 'polypeptide(L)'
;MAEWIPDVLGDEFAQLTLDLGSDEQGPVVATLVRALPAPVPWWERARRRRPLLEGVDVLYIHGWSDYFFQKRLARFWTARGARFFALDLRKYGRSLREGQTPGYITDLSTYDEDIAAALDAMGRGEGGEESGRRLILLGHSTGGLTLSLWTARHPGAADALILNSPWLEFQFAPVRAAIAPMVEFQARIRPLDVAPQVDLGYYTRAQQEVADPDDPMEVNTAWRPVQTMAVYAGWLNAILTGHKAVAAGLDIAAPVCVLLSKRFVPPTRWSEELTSADSVLVVDDIARAALRLGSSVTVERIDGALHDVFLSRHEAREDAYRRLHRWVVGWRAAQT
;
A
#
# COMPACT_ATOMS: atom_id res chain seq x y z
N MET A 1 27.28 -7.57 2.72
CA MET A 1 26.09 -6.88 3.30
C MET A 1 25.47 -6.08 2.18
N ALA A 2 24.14 -6.15 2.03
CA ALA A 2 23.44 -5.32 1.04
C ALA A 2 23.66 -3.83 1.39
N GLU A 3 23.93 -3.02 0.37
CA GLU A 3 24.30 -1.60 0.54
C GLU A 3 23.15 -0.70 0.05
N TRP A 4 22.91 0.40 0.79
CA TRP A 4 21.98 1.43 0.36
C TRP A 4 22.60 2.25 -0.77
N ILE A 5 21.90 2.30 -1.90
CA ILE A 5 22.30 3.08 -3.07
C ILE A 5 21.29 4.19 -3.34
N PRO A 6 21.64 5.26 -4.09
CA PRO A 6 20.66 6.28 -4.52
C PRO A 6 19.46 5.66 -5.23
N ASP A 7 18.27 6.19 -4.96
CA ASP A 7 17.03 5.75 -5.62
C ASP A 7 16.72 6.59 -6.86
N VAL A 8 15.93 6.02 -7.78
CA VAL A 8 15.46 6.72 -8.99
C VAL A 8 14.61 7.96 -8.68
N LEU A 9 14.07 8.07 -7.46
CA LEU A 9 13.27 9.22 -7.01
C LEU A 9 14.13 10.44 -6.65
N GLY A 10 15.46 10.33 -6.72
CA GLY A 10 16.39 11.43 -6.47
C GLY A 10 17.02 11.39 -5.08
N ASP A 11 17.81 12.43 -4.78
CA ASP A 11 18.72 12.50 -3.63
C ASP A 11 18.04 12.42 -2.25
N GLU A 12 16.73 12.61 -2.19
CA GLU A 12 15.94 12.46 -0.96
C GLU A 12 15.64 10.98 -0.63
N PHE A 13 16.03 10.05 -1.49
CA PHE A 13 15.69 8.64 -1.34
C PHE A 13 16.92 7.74 -1.58
N ALA A 14 16.95 6.64 -0.85
CA ALA A 14 17.90 5.55 -1.09
C ALA A 14 17.14 4.22 -1.12
N GLN A 15 17.63 3.26 -1.88
CA GLN A 15 17.06 1.94 -2.02
C GLN A 15 18.04 0.84 -1.59
N LEU A 16 17.48 -0.27 -1.12
CA LEU A 16 18.18 -1.47 -0.73
C LEU A 16 17.52 -2.69 -1.36
N THR A 17 18.26 -3.48 -2.11
CA THR A 17 17.76 -4.76 -2.63
C THR A 17 17.86 -5.83 -1.55
N LEU A 18 16.74 -6.49 -1.26
CA LEU A 18 16.61 -7.58 -0.30
C LEU A 18 16.55 -8.91 -1.07
N ASP A 19 17.49 -9.79 -0.82
CA ASP A 19 17.51 -11.13 -1.41
C ASP A 19 16.47 -12.02 -0.72
N LEU A 20 15.57 -12.62 -1.50
CA LEU A 20 14.53 -13.53 -1.05
C LEU A 20 14.73 -14.95 -1.62
N GLY A 21 15.93 -15.25 -2.11
CA GLY A 21 16.26 -16.53 -2.71
C GLY A 21 15.81 -16.64 -4.16
N SER A 22 15.15 -17.73 -4.53
CA SER A 22 14.70 -17.98 -5.90
C SER A 22 13.41 -18.79 -5.94
N ASP A 23 12.64 -18.61 -7.01
CA ASP A 23 11.50 -19.44 -7.35
C ASP A 23 11.67 -20.06 -8.76
N GLU A 24 10.60 -20.63 -9.32
CA GLU A 24 10.60 -21.24 -10.65
C GLU A 24 10.94 -20.27 -11.79
N GLN A 25 10.83 -18.96 -11.54
CA GLN A 25 11.11 -17.88 -12.51
C GLN A 25 12.49 -17.22 -12.30
N GLY A 26 13.31 -17.78 -11.41
CA GLY A 26 14.67 -17.29 -11.14
C GLY A 26 14.83 -16.57 -9.81
N PRO A 27 15.87 -15.73 -9.66
CA PRO A 27 16.15 -14.99 -8.42
C PRO A 27 15.01 -14.07 -8.04
N VAL A 28 14.60 -14.10 -6.77
CA VAL A 28 13.52 -13.26 -6.22
C VAL A 28 14.12 -12.24 -5.27
N VAL A 29 13.70 -11.00 -5.42
CA VAL A 29 14.09 -9.91 -4.51
C VAL A 29 12.88 -9.06 -4.16
N ALA A 30 12.96 -8.35 -3.03
CA ALA A 30 12.17 -7.16 -2.74
C ALA A 30 13.09 -5.93 -2.72
N THR A 31 12.53 -4.73 -2.82
CA THR A 31 13.32 -3.50 -2.77
C THR A 31 12.74 -2.55 -1.72
N LEU A 32 13.54 -2.27 -0.70
CA LEU A 32 13.18 -1.31 0.33
C LEU A 32 13.71 0.06 -0.04
N VAL A 33 12.82 1.04 -0.14
CA VAL A 33 13.14 2.46 -0.35
C VAL A 33 13.01 3.18 0.98
N ARG A 34 14.00 4.00 1.34
CA ARG A 34 13.89 4.90 2.50
C ARG A 34 13.93 6.36 2.08
N ALA A 35 13.11 7.18 2.72
CA ALA A 35 13.24 8.62 2.62
C ALA A 35 14.36 9.09 3.56
N LEU A 36 15.28 9.88 3.03
CA LEU A 36 16.37 10.48 3.79
C LEU A 36 15.85 11.73 4.51
N PRO A 37 16.24 11.96 5.77
CA PRO A 37 15.83 13.15 6.48
C PRO A 37 16.42 14.40 5.79
N ALA A 38 15.59 15.43 5.60
CA ALA A 38 16.09 16.70 5.12
C ALA A 38 17.19 17.24 6.06
N PRO A 39 18.29 17.76 5.53
CA PRO A 39 19.35 18.34 6.36
C PRO A 39 18.78 19.53 7.18
N VAL A 40 18.77 19.38 8.50
CA VAL A 40 18.32 20.41 9.41
C VAL A 40 19.52 21.10 10.03
N PRO A 41 19.66 22.42 9.87
CA PRO A 41 20.73 23.17 10.50
C PRO A 41 20.75 22.96 12.02
N TRP A 42 21.96 22.89 12.61
CA TRP A 42 22.15 22.57 14.04
C TRP A 42 21.42 23.55 14.98
N TRP A 43 21.34 24.85 14.63
CA TRP A 43 20.62 25.86 15.42
C TRP A 43 19.09 25.68 15.40
N GLU A 44 18.53 25.11 14.34
CA GLU A 44 17.14 24.73 14.30
C GLU A 44 16.87 23.50 15.17
N ARG A 45 17.80 22.52 15.20
CA ARG A 45 17.70 21.34 16.06
C ARG A 45 17.64 21.73 17.53
N ALA A 46 18.44 22.73 17.96
CA ALA A 46 18.48 23.21 19.34
C ALA A 46 17.18 23.93 19.79
N ARG A 47 16.37 24.43 18.85
CA ARG A 47 15.13 25.18 19.11
C ARG A 47 13.85 24.37 18.88
N ARG A 48 13.92 23.21 18.24
CA ARG A 48 12.75 22.41 17.91
C ARG A 48 12.21 21.68 19.15
N ARG A 49 10.90 21.77 19.35
CA ARG A 49 10.18 20.79 20.17
C ARG A 49 10.34 19.41 19.54
N ARG A 50 10.31 18.36 20.36
CA ARG A 50 10.34 16.97 19.84
C ARG A 50 9.29 16.79 18.74
N PRO A 51 9.68 16.25 17.57
CA PRO A 51 8.73 15.99 16.50
C PRO A 51 7.62 15.04 16.96
N LEU A 52 6.40 15.22 16.43
CA LEU A 52 5.22 14.42 16.79
C LEU A 52 5.48 12.91 16.71
N LEU A 53 6.21 12.48 15.68
CA LEU A 53 6.46 11.06 15.36
C LEU A 53 7.92 10.65 15.60
N GLU A 54 8.62 11.35 16.50
CA GLU A 54 9.93 10.87 16.95
C GLU A 54 9.81 9.46 17.53
N GLY A 55 10.70 8.55 17.15
CA GLY A 55 10.65 7.15 17.57
C GLY A 55 9.57 6.32 16.85
N VAL A 56 9.09 6.77 15.69
CA VAL A 56 8.12 6.03 14.86
C VAL A 56 8.74 5.68 13.51
N ASP A 57 8.48 4.47 13.07
CA ASP A 57 8.76 3.98 11.72
C ASP A 57 7.45 3.79 10.96
N VAL A 58 7.47 4.10 9.68
CA VAL A 58 6.35 3.84 8.77
C VAL A 58 6.86 2.94 7.65
N LEU A 59 6.19 1.80 7.45
CA LEU A 59 6.42 0.93 6.29
C LEU A 59 5.20 1.00 5.37
N TYR A 60 5.42 1.49 4.15
CA TYR A 60 4.40 1.58 3.10
C TYR A 60 4.49 0.38 2.15
N ILE A 61 3.32 -0.16 1.75
CA ILE A 61 3.20 -1.18 0.70
C ILE A 61 2.18 -0.72 -0.36
N HIS A 62 2.60 -0.78 -1.62
CA HIS A 62 1.84 -0.36 -2.79
C HIS A 62 0.71 -1.33 -3.17
N GLY A 63 -0.12 -0.93 -4.15
CA GLY A 63 -1.20 -1.72 -4.71
C GLY A 63 -0.80 -2.66 -5.87
N TRP A 64 -1.81 -3.25 -6.53
CA TRP A 64 -1.66 -4.04 -7.75
C TRP A 64 -1.17 -3.15 -8.89
N SER A 65 -0.27 -3.69 -9.72
CA SER A 65 0.28 -2.98 -10.89
C SER A 65 0.87 -1.62 -10.54
N ASP A 66 1.55 -1.54 -9.38
CA ASP A 66 2.05 -0.31 -8.78
C ASP A 66 3.42 -0.52 -8.14
N TYR A 67 4.03 0.56 -7.64
CA TYR A 67 5.28 0.59 -6.90
C TYR A 67 5.34 1.90 -6.11
N PHE A 68 6.34 2.08 -5.25
CA PHE A 68 6.46 3.35 -4.52
C PHE A 68 7.05 4.47 -5.38
N PHE A 69 6.32 5.59 -5.53
CA PHE A 69 6.75 6.82 -6.19
C PHE A 69 6.22 8.11 -5.52
N GLN A 70 5.37 8.01 -4.51
CA GLN A 70 4.67 9.13 -3.87
C GLN A 70 5.60 9.92 -2.92
N LYS A 71 6.48 10.78 -3.48
CA LYS A 71 7.44 11.59 -2.71
C LYS A 71 6.75 12.43 -1.62
N ARG A 72 5.59 13.04 -1.92
CA ARG A 72 4.82 13.85 -0.97
C ARG A 72 4.36 13.05 0.24
N LEU A 73 3.95 11.80 0.04
CA LEU A 73 3.56 10.90 1.12
C LEU A 73 4.74 10.65 2.08
N ALA A 74 5.92 10.37 1.54
CA ALA A 74 7.13 10.21 2.35
C ALA A 74 7.47 11.49 3.13
N ARG A 75 7.42 12.65 2.47
CA ARG A 75 7.67 13.95 3.09
C ARG A 75 6.67 14.29 4.21
N PHE A 76 5.40 13.87 4.06
CA PHE A 76 4.40 14.03 5.12
C PHE A 76 4.85 13.37 6.44
N TRP A 77 5.41 12.17 6.37
CA TRP A 77 5.87 11.43 7.53
C TRP A 77 7.19 11.94 8.08
N THR A 78 8.18 12.15 7.21
CA THR A 78 9.52 12.62 7.62
C THR A 78 9.50 14.02 8.20
N ALA A 79 8.66 14.93 7.68
CA ALA A 79 8.46 16.28 8.25
C ALA A 79 7.89 16.24 9.68
N ARG A 80 7.29 15.13 10.11
CA ARG A 80 6.77 14.90 11.46
C ARG A 80 7.72 14.12 12.35
N GLY A 81 8.89 13.75 11.84
CA GLY A 81 9.96 13.07 12.58
C GLY A 81 9.91 11.55 12.53
N ALA A 82 9.02 10.95 11.74
CA ALA A 82 9.04 9.51 11.47
C ALA A 82 10.18 9.14 10.52
N ARG A 83 10.72 7.93 10.62
CA ARG A 83 11.44 7.31 9.50
C ARG A 83 10.39 6.71 8.56
N PHE A 84 10.52 7.00 7.27
CA PHE A 84 9.62 6.47 6.26
C PHE A 84 10.36 5.49 5.36
N PHE A 85 9.75 4.34 5.19
CA PHE A 85 10.19 3.28 4.30
C PHE A 85 9.03 2.85 3.41
N ALA A 86 9.35 2.42 2.19
CA ALA A 86 8.40 1.84 1.26
C ALA A 86 8.98 0.57 0.67
N LEU A 87 8.17 -0.46 0.55
CA LEU A 87 8.56 -1.76 0.03
C LEU A 87 7.92 -1.98 -1.34
N ASP A 88 8.75 -2.07 -2.39
CA ASP A 88 8.33 -2.66 -3.64
C ASP A 88 8.39 -4.19 -3.46
N LEU A 89 7.23 -4.83 -3.41
CA LEU A 89 7.11 -6.28 -3.23
C LEU A 89 7.78 -7.06 -4.36
N ARG A 90 8.08 -8.33 -4.13
CA ARG A 90 8.62 -9.22 -5.18
C ARG A 90 7.83 -9.10 -6.49
N LYS A 91 8.55 -9.06 -7.60
CA LYS A 91 8.00 -8.99 -8.98
C LYS A 91 7.22 -7.70 -9.29
N TYR A 92 7.43 -6.64 -8.50
CA TYR A 92 6.89 -5.30 -8.78
C TYR A 92 8.00 -4.25 -8.83
N GLY A 93 7.77 -3.18 -9.54
CA GLY A 93 8.60 -1.99 -9.53
C GLY A 93 10.10 -2.29 -9.65
N ARG A 94 10.86 -1.82 -8.67
CA ARG A 94 12.32 -2.05 -8.58
C ARG A 94 12.68 -3.51 -8.35
N SER A 95 11.74 -4.31 -7.89
CA SER A 95 11.95 -5.74 -7.56
C SER A 95 11.72 -6.67 -8.74
N LEU A 96 11.09 -6.20 -9.82
CA LEU A 96 10.82 -7.00 -11.01
C LEU A 96 12.13 -7.33 -11.74
N ARG A 97 12.30 -8.59 -12.11
CA ARG A 97 13.46 -9.10 -12.87
C ARG A 97 13.01 -9.59 -14.25
N GLU A 98 13.95 -9.60 -15.19
CA GLU A 98 13.72 -10.11 -16.53
C GLU A 98 13.25 -11.58 -16.49
N GLY A 99 12.26 -11.91 -17.30
CA GLY A 99 11.67 -13.26 -17.37
C GLY A 99 10.62 -13.57 -16.31
N GLN A 100 10.44 -12.70 -15.31
CA GLN A 100 9.40 -12.89 -14.30
C GLN A 100 8.03 -12.42 -14.78
N THR A 101 6.99 -13.10 -14.30
CA THR A 101 5.59 -12.66 -14.46
C THR A 101 5.29 -11.57 -13.44
N PRO A 102 5.03 -10.30 -13.88
CA PRO A 102 4.82 -9.19 -12.97
C PRO A 102 3.73 -9.46 -11.92
N GLY A 103 4.06 -9.21 -10.66
CA GLY A 103 3.14 -9.31 -9.52
C GLY A 103 2.61 -10.72 -9.20
N TYR A 104 3.07 -11.76 -9.89
CA TYR A 104 2.54 -13.10 -9.74
C TYR A 104 2.99 -13.79 -8.45
N ILE A 105 2.01 -14.16 -7.65
CA ILE A 105 2.09 -15.09 -6.51
C ILE A 105 0.80 -15.91 -6.46
N THR A 106 0.80 -17.00 -5.72
CA THR A 106 -0.38 -17.88 -5.54
C THR A 106 -0.94 -17.87 -4.12
N ASP A 107 -0.25 -17.22 -3.19
CA ASP A 107 -0.65 -17.05 -1.80
C ASP A 107 -0.15 -15.69 -1.28
N LEU A 108 -1.03 -14.90 -0.65
CA LEU A 108 -0.67 -13.61 -0.07
C LEU A 108 0.28 -13.73 1.13
N SER A 109 0.36 -14.89 1.78
CA SER A 109 1.32 -15.14 2.85
C SER A 109 2.77 -15.18 2.35
N THR A 110 2.98 -15.37 1.04
CA THR A 110 4.31 -15.26 0.43
C THR A 110 4.96 -13.89 0.70
N TYR A 111 4.17 -12.84 0.79
CA TYR A 111 4.68 -11.50 1.13
C TYR A 111 5.13 -11.35 2.59
N ASP A 112 4.89 -12.34 3.45
CA ASP A 112 5.41 -12.32 4.82
C ASP A 112 6.94 -12.34 4.82
N GLU A 113 7.57 -13.02 3.84
CA GLU A 113 9.03 -13.02 3.66
C GLU A 113 9.55 -11.64 3.24
N ASP A 114 8.85 -10.96 2.29
CA ASP A 114 9.19 -9.60 1.86
C ASP A 114 9.14 -8.61 3.03
N ILE A 115 8.06 -8.69 3.81
CA ILE A 115 7.83 -7.81 4.95
C ILE A 115 8.86 -8.10 6.06
N ALA A 116 9.14 -9.37 6.36
CA ALA A 116 10.13 -9.76 7.36
C ALA A 116 11.54 -9.24 6.97
N ALA A 117 11.96 -9.43 5.71
CA ALA A 117 13.22 -8.92 5.20
C ALA A 117 13.31 -7.38 5.26
N ALA A 118 12.19 -6.69 4.98
CA ALA A 118 12.12 -5.24 5.10
C ALA A 118 12.25 -4.78 6.56
N LEU A 119 11.54 -5.42 7.49
CA LEU A 119 11.61 -5.10 8.91
C LEU A 119 13.01 -5.36 9.49
N ASP A 120 13.66 -6.46 9.07
CA ASP A 120 15.05 -6.74 9.45
C ASP A 120 16.01 -5.65 8.94
N ALA A 121 15.89 -5.26 7.67
CA ALA A 121 16.68 -4.18 7.08
C ALA A 121 16.41 -2.79 7.70
N MET A 122 15.23 -2.59 8.30
CA MET A 122 14.90 -1.41 9.10
C MET A 122 15.52 -1.44 10.51
N GLY A 123 16.21 -2.53 10.89
CA GLY A 123 16.78 -2.75 12.21
C GLY A 123 15.77 -3.26 13.25
N ARG A 124 14.68 -3.86 12.81
CA ARG A 124 13.59 -4.36 13.68
C ARG A 124 13.57 -5.90 13.82
N GLY A 125 14.55 -6.59 13.26
CA GLY A 125 14.74 -8.03 13.44
C GLY A 125 15.07 -8.41 14.89
N GLU A 126 15.15 -9.71 15.19
CA GLU A 126 15.54 -10.20 16.50
C GLU A 126 16.90 -9.64 16.92
N GLY A 127 16.95 -8.92 18.06
CA GLY A 127 18.17 -8.26 18.54
C GLY A 127 18.52 -6.95 17.83
N GLY A 128 17.67 -6.41 16.96
CA GLY A 128 17.88 -5.14 16.28
C GLY A 128 17.91 -3.94 17.25
N GLU A 129 18.81 -2.96 16.99
CA GLU A 129 18.96 -1.75 17.82
C GLU A 129 17.69 -0.88 17.88
N GLU A 130 16.79 -1.04 16.91
CA GLU A 130 15.59 -0.23 16.72
C GLU A 130 14.30 -0.87 17.29
N SER A 131 14.44 -1.94 18.08
CA SER A 131 13.30 -2.69 18.63
C SER A 131 12.38 -1.85 19.55
N GLY A 132 12.85 -0.72 20.05
CA GLY A 132 12.05 0.22 20.88
C GLY A 132 11.24 1.24 20.10
N ARG A 133 11.33 1.29 18.76
CA ARG A 133 10.56 2.23 17.93
C ARG A 133 9.17 1.66 17.61
N ARG A 134 8.16 2.54 17.55
CA ARG A 134 6.81 2.17 17.12
C ARG A 134 6.76 1.91 15.63
N LEU A 135 5.91 0.97 15.20
CA LEU A 135 5.69 0.64 13.79
C LEU A 135 4.27 0.99 13.34
N ILE A 136 4.17 1.85 12.34
CA ILE A 136 2.96 2.07 11.57
C ILE A 136 3.10 1.35 10.23
N LEU A 137 2.14 0.50 9.91
CA LEU A 137 2.00 -0.09 8.59
C LEU A 137 1.02 0.75 7.76
N LEU A 138 1.41 1.07 6.52
CA LEU A 138 0.58 1.86 5.60
C LEU A 138 0.44 1.10 4.28
N GLY A 139 -0.78 0.68 3.93
CA GLY A 139 -1.03 -0.09 2.71
C GLY A 139 -2.00 0.59 1.76
N HIS A 140 -1.70 0.55 0.45
CA HIS A 140 -2.60 1.00 -0.60
C HIS A 140 -3.23 -0.19 -1.33
N SER A 141 -4.55 -0.15 -1.55
CA SER A 141 -5.27 -1.13 -2.38
C SER A 141 -4.97 -2.59 -1.98
N THR A 142 -4.37 -3.43 -2.85
CA THR A 142 -3.92 -4.79 -2.52
C THR A 142 -2.86 -4.83 -1.42
N GLY A 143 -1.99 -3.81 -1.34
CA GLY A 143 -1.06 -3.67 -0.21
C GLY A 143 -1.78 -3.48 1.12
N GLY A 144 -2.95 -2.83 1.10
CA GLY A 144 -3.84 -2.73 2.26
C GLY A 144 -4.43 -4.08 2.66
N LEU A 145 -4.85 -4.92 1.72
CA LEU A 145 -5.27 -6.30 2.00
C LEU A 145 -4.12 -7.13 2.56
N THR A 146 -2.96 -7.09 1.92
CA THR A 146 -1.74 -7.80 2.34
C THR A 146 -1.36 -7.44 3.78
N LEU A 147 -1.29 -6.15 4.11
CA LEU A 147 -0.95 -5.70 5.46
C LEU A 147 -2.03 -6.03 6.49
N SER A 148 -3.30 -6.02 6.12
CA SER A 148 -4.38 -6.44 7.01
C SER A 148 -4.25 -7.92 7.40
N LEU A 149 -4.00 -8.78 6.42
CA LEU A 149 -3.77 -10.21 6.63
C LEU A 149 -2.48 -10.47 7.41
N TRP A 150 -1.41 -9.78 7.07
CA TRP A 150 -0.13 -9.88 7.77
C TRP A 150 -0.26 -9.48 9.24
N THR A 151 -0.89 -8.34 9.53
CA THR A 151 -1.08 -7.85 10.91
C THR A 151 -1.90 -8.81 11.75
N ALA A 152 -2.91 -9.47 11.16
CA ALA A 152 -3.70 -10.49 11.83
C ALA A 152 -2.87 -11.75 12.16
N ARG A 153 -1.94 -12.15 11.27
CA ARG A 153 -1.03 -13.29 11.52
C ARG A 153 0.10 -12.97 12.51
N HIS A 154 0.44 -11.67 12.67
CA HIS A 154 1.54 -11.21 13.52
C HIS A 154 1.04 -10.24 14.60
N PRO A 155 0.24 -10.72 15.58
CA PRO A 155 -0.34 -9.86 16.60
C PRO A 155 0.76 -9.18 17.43
N GLY A 156 0.62 -7.86 17.63
CA GLY A 156 1.58 -7.06 18.39
C GLY A 156 2.81 -6.59 17.59
N ALA A 157 3.01 -7.03 16.34
CA ALA A 157 4.14 -6.61 15.51
C ALA A 157 4.01 -5.17 14.99
N ALA A 158 2.78 -4.65 14.85
CA ALA A 158 2.51 -3.29 14.46
C ALA A 158 1.73 -2.53 15.54
N ASP A 159 2.07 -1.26 15.75
CA ASP A 159 1.39 -0.37 16.70
C ASP A 159 0.17 0.33 16.09
N ALA A 160 0.08 0.41 14.77
CA ALA A 160 -1.05 0.94 14.02
C ALA A 160 -1.08 0.45 12.58
N LEU A 161 -2.27 0.37 11.99
CA LEU A 161 -2.49 0.03 10.59
C LEU A 161 -3.27 1.14 9.89
N ILE A 162 -2.71 1.70 8.83
CA ILE A 162 -3.32 2.74 8.01
C ILE A 162 -3.54 2.18 6.61
N LEU A 163 -4.74 2.33 6.10
CA LEU A 163 -5.18 1.73 4.85
C LEU A 163 -5.72 2.81 3.91
N ASN A 164 -5.07 2.99 2.78
CA ASN A 164 -5.50 3.86 1.69
C ASN A 164 -6.25 3.04 0.67
N SER A 165 -7.58 3.17 0.65
CA SER A 165 -8.48 2.44 -0.25
C SER A 165 -8.16 0.94 -0.34
N PRO A 166 -8.12 0.21 0.80
CA PRO A 166 -7.70 -1.18 0.79
C PRO A 166 -8.69 -2.06 0.03
N TRP A 167 -8.19 -3.01 -0.77
CA TRP A 167 -9.06 -3.94 -1.49
C TRP A 167 -9.50 -5.09 -0.59
N LEU A 168 -10.42 -4.81 0.34
CA LEU A 168 -10.90 -5.76 1.36
C LEU A 168 -12.06 -6.64 0.90
N GLU A 169 -12.75 -6.29 -0.17
CA GLU A 169 -13.85 -7.05 -0.75
C GLU A 169 -13.82 -6.94 -2.27
N PHE A 170 -14.20 -8.03 -2.94
CA PHE A 170 -14.36 -8.03 -4.38
C PHE A 170 -15.57 -7.18 -4.79
N GLN A 171 -15.44 -6.47 -5.90
CA GLN A 171 -16.54 -5.67 -6.45
C GLN A 171 -17.77 -6.56 -6.64
N PHE A 172 -18.90 -6.18 -6.01
CA PHE A 172 -20.11 -6.97 -6.00
C PHE A 172 -19.93 -8.36 -5.36
N ALA A 173 -20.02 -8.44 -4.03
CA ALA A 173 -19.88 -9.68 -3.25
C ALA A 173 -20.66 -10.91 -3.82
N PRO A 174 -21.88 -10.77 -4.39
CA PRO A 174 -22.55 -11.86 -5.08
C PRO A 174 -21.77 -12.41 -6.29
N VAL A 175 -21.10 -11.53 -7.04
CA VAL A 175 -20.25 -11.95 -8.19
C VAL A 175 -19.07 -12.77 -7.70
N ARG A 176 -18.41 -12.35 -6.62
CA ARG A 176 -17.34 -13.13 -5.99
C ARG A 176 -17.81 -14.55 -5.65
N ALA A 177 -18.93 -14.68 -4.97
CA ALA A 177 -19.45 -15.99 -4.58
C ALA A 177 -19.72 -16.90 -5.79
N ALA A 178 -20.17 -16.32 -6.91
CA ALA A 178 -20.47 -17.07 -8.14
C ALA A 178 -19.20 -17.52 -8.88
N ILE A 179 -18.15 -16.68 -8.92
CA ILE A 179 -16.94 -16.99 -9.70
C ILE A 179 -15.87 -17.75 -8.90
N ALA A 180 -15.85 -17.66 -7.57
CA ALA A 180 -14.80 -18.23 -6.73
C ALA A 180 -14.54 -19.72 -6.98
N PRO A 181 -15.54 -20.62 -7.11
CA PRO A 181 -15.28 -22.03 -7.38
C PRO A 181 -14.59 -22.28 -8.72
N MET A 182 -14.93 -21.49 -9.75
CA MET A 182 -14.33 -21.59 -11.07
C MET A 182 -12.88 -21.09 -11.04
N VAL A 183 -12.64 -19.98 -10.39
CA VAL A 183 -11.28 -19.41 -10.24
C VAL A 183 -10.39 -20.36 -9.44
N GLU A 184 -10.89 -20.95 -8.34
CA GLU A 184 -10.17 -21.94 -7.55
C GLU A 184 -9.79 -23.18 -8.39
N PHE A 185 -10.74 -23.70 -9.16
CA PHE A 185 -10.48 -24.83 -10.04
C PHE A 185 -9.43 -24.50 -11.12
N GLN A 186 -9.55 -23.33 -11.77
CA GLN A 186 -8.60 -22.89 -12.79
C GLN A 186 -7.21 -22.63 -12.17
N ALA A 187 -7.14 -22.04 -10.99
CA ALA A 187 -5.89 -21.79 -10.27
C ALA A 187 -5.12 -23.10 -9.96
N ARG A 188 -5.82 -24.20 -9.71
CA ARG A 188 -5.20 -25.51 -9.44
C ARG A 188 -4.63 -26.17 -10.70
N ILE A 189 -5.26 -25.98 -11.89
CA ILE A 189 -4.88 -26.71 -13.10
C ILE A 189 -3.98 -25.84 -14.00
N ARG A 190 -4.28 -24.55 -14.08
CA ARG A 190 -3.61 -23.59 -14.96
C ARG A 190 -3.46 -22.24 -14.24
N PRO A 191 -2.60 -22.15 -13.22
CA PRO A 191 -2.48 -20.96 -12.39
C PRO A 191 -2.02 -19.72 -13.15
N LEU A 192 -1.32 -19.90 -14.28
CA LEU A 192 -0.84 -18.82 -15.16
C LEU A 192 -1.81 -18.46 -16.30
N ASP A 193 -3.01 -19.05 -16.35
CA ASP A 193 -4.02 -18.59 -17.29
C ASP A 193 -4.46 -17.17 -16.93
N VAL A 194 -4.57 -16.32 -17.94
CA VAL A 194 -5.00 -14.93 -17.78
C VAL A 194 -6.51 -14.88 -17.53
N ALA A 195 -6.91 -14.29 -16.44
CA ALA A 195 -8.32 -14.03 -16.14
C ALA A 195 -8.86 -12.89 -17.01
N PRO A 196 -10.11 -12.95 -17.47
CA PRO A 196 -10.72 -11.84 -18.19
C PRO A 196 -10.72 -10.56 -17.34
N GLN A 197 -10.17 -9.49 -17.90
CA GLN A 197 -10.20 -8.16 -17.29
C GLN A 197 -10.47 -7.10 -18.34
N VAL A 198 -11.11 -6.01 -17.94
CA VAL A 198 -11.30 -4.83 -18.78
C VAL A 198 -10.73 -3.65 -18.04
N ASP A 199 -9.64 -3.10 -18.54
CA ASP A 199 -9.07 -1.85 -18.07
C ASP A 199 -8.96 -0.88 -19.25
N LEU A 200 -9.72 0.20 -19.18
CA LEU A 200 -9.77 1.25 -20.21
C LEU A 200 -8.75 2.38 -19.95
N GLY A 201 -7.88 2.24 -18.93
CA GLY A 201 -6.89 3.23 -18.54
C GLY A 201 -7.48 4.51 -17.92
N TYR A 202 -8.76 4.50 -17.56
CA TYR A 202 -9.45 5.70 -17.08
C TYR A 202 -8.96 6.14 -15.70
N TYR A 203 -8.56 5.18 -14.84
CA TYR A 203 -7.98 5.53 -13.56
C TYR A 203 -6.65 6.27 -13.71
N THR A 204 -5.75 5.76 -14.54
CA THR A 204 -4.47 6.42 -14.84
C THR A 204 -4.69 7.79 -15.48
N ARG A 205 -5.63 7.89 -16.41
CA ARG A 205 -6.01 9.17 -17.01
C ARG A 205 -6.54 10.16 -15.99
N ALA A 206 -7.43 9.74 -15.08
CA ALA A 206 -7.96 10.59 -14.03
C ALA A 206 -6.85 11.12 -13.11
N GLN A 207 -5.88 10.30 -12.74
CA GLN A 207 -4.71 10.74 -11.95
C GLN A 207 -3.88 11.78 -12.70
N GLN A 208 -3.64 11.59 -13.99
CA GLN A 208 -2.90 12.54 -14.82
C GLN A 208 -3.62 13.90 -14.94
N GLU A 209 -4.95 13.89 -15.10
CA GLU A 209 -5.75 15.12 -15.23
C GLU A 209 -5.82 15.93 -13.93
N VAL A 210 -5.67 15.30 -12.76
CA VAL A 210 -5.70 15.98 -11.46
C VAL A 210 -4.30 16.16 -10.84
N ALA A 211 -3.24 15.73 -11.55
CA ALA A 211 -1.88 15.84 -11.06
C ALA A 211 -1.53 17.28 -10.69
N ASP A 212 -0.80 17.45 -9.59
CA ASP A 212 -0.35 18.76 -9.12
C ASP A 212 0.80 19.25 -10.03
N PRO A 213 0.68 20.40 -10.69
CA PRO A 213 1.77 20.95 -11.48
C PRO A 213 3.05 21.23 -10.68
N ASP A 214 2.92 21.54 -9.38
CA ASP A 214 4.04 21.84 -8.49
C ASP A 214 4.67 20.57 -7.87
N ASP A 215 4.04 19.41 -8.03
CA ASP A 215 4.53 18.10 -7.58
C ASP A 215 4.15 17.04 -8.63
N PRO A 216 4.77 17.11 -9.81
CA PRO A 216 4.41 16.25 -10.93
C PRO A 216 4.64 14.79 -10.59
N MET A 217 3.70 13.96 -11.01
CA MET A 217 3.75 12.52 -10.80
C MET A 217 4.72 11.88 -11.82
N GLU A 218 5.95 11.64 -11.39
CA GLU A 218 6.97 10.95 -12.19
C GLU A 218 6.81 9.44 -12.05
N VAL A 219 6.17 8.81 -13.02
CA VAL A 219 5.87 7.38 -13.02
C VAL A 219 6.67 6.65 -14.08
N ASN A 220 7.36 5.59 -13.70
CA ASN A 220 7.98 4.65 -14.63
C ASN A 220 6.89 3.73 -15.22
N THR A 221 6.55 3.93 -16.49
CA THR A 221 5.48 3.18 -17.16
C THR A 221 5.82 1.71 -17.45
N ALA A 222 7.09 1.31 -17.36
CA ALA A 222 7.47 -0.10 -17.43
C ALA A 222 7.14 -0.84 -16.12
N TRP A 223 7.14 -0.14 -14.99
CA TRP A 223 6.78 -0.68 -13.67
C TRP A 223 5.31 -0.49 -13.32
N ARG A 224 4.69 0.55 -13.85
CA ARG A 224 3.28 0.91 -13.67
C ARG A 224 2.67 1.29 -15.02
N PRO A 225 2.27 0.31 -15.81
CA PRO A 225 1.70 0.55 -17.13
C PRO A 225 0.36 1.30 -17.04
N VAL A 226 0.00 2.01 -18.12
CA VAL A 226 -1.26 2.78 -18.20
C VAL A 226 -2.48 1.88 -18.02
N GLN A 227 -2.45 0.69 -18.63
CA GLN A 227 -3.38 -0.40 -18.37
C GLN A 227 -2.74 -1.34 -17.35
N THR A 228 -3.53 -1.86 -16.42
CA THR A 228 -3.00 -2.73 -15.37
C THR A 228 -2.36 -4.00 -15.90
N MET A 229 -1.44 -4.56 -15.14
CA MET A 229 -0.81 -5.85 -15.42
C MET A 229 -1.87 -6.94 -15.59
N ALA A 230 -1.54 -8.01 -16.33
CA ALA A 230 -2.42 -9.14 -16.52
C ALA A 230 -2.74 -9.84 -15.19
N VAL A 231 -4.01 -10.09 -14.94
CA VAL A 231 -4.48 -10.86 -13.77
C VAL A 231 -4.45 -12.33 -14.11
N TYR A 232 -3.74 -13.11 -13.31
CA TYR A 232 -3.63 -14.57 -13.48
C TYR A 232 -4.54 -15.32 -12.51
N ALA A 233 -5.02 -16.49 -12.90
CA ALA A 233 -5.95 -17.30 -12.11
C ALA A 233 -5.40 -17.63 -10.71
N GLY A 234 -4.12 -17.99 -10.60
CA GLY A 234 -3.46 -18.24 -9.32
C GLY A 234 -3.44 -17.02 -8.41
N TRP A 235 -3.08 -15.86 -8.95
CA TRP A 235 -3.08 -14.60 -8.21
C TRP A 235 -4.51 -14.19 -7.80
N LEU A 236 -5.47 -14.28 -8.71
CA LEU A 236 -6.87 -13.94 -8.40
C LEU A 236 -7.42 -14.84 -7.28
N ASN A 237 -7.08 -16.13 -7.29
CA ASN A 237 -7.47 -17.05 -6.22
C ASN A 237 -6.85 -16.65 -4.87
N ALA A 238 -5.59 -16.22 -4.85
CA ALA A 238 -4.95 -15.69 -3.62
C ALA A 238 -5.69 -14.47 -3.06
N ILE A 239 -6.10 -13.53 -3.94
CA ILE A 239 -6.92 -12.37 -3.56
C ILE A 239 -8.28 -12.78 -3.00
N LEU A 240 -9.01 -13.67 -3.69
CA LEU A 240 -10.33 -14.14 -3.24
C LEU A 240 -10.24 -14.89 -1.90
N THR A 241 -9.16 -15.62 -1.66
CA THR A 241 -8.86 -16.27 -0.38
C THR A 241 -8.64 -15.22 0.71
N GLY A 242 -7.88 -14.16 0.43
CA GLY A 242 -7.70 -13.01 1.33
C GLY A 242 -9.02 -12.33 1.67
N HIS A 243 -9.89 -12.07 0.68
CA HIS A 243 -11.23 -11.50 0.92
C HIS A 243 -12.10 -12.42 1.78
N LYS A 244 -12.01 -13.73 1.62
CA LYS A 244 -12.70 -14.71 2.46
C LYS A 244 -12.23 -14.63 3.91
N ALA A 245 -10.93 -14.47 4.14
CA ALA A 245 -10.38 -14.28 5.48
C ALA A 245 -10.88 -12.97 6.12
N VAL A 246 -10.87 -11.85 5.38
CA VAL A 246 -11.45 -10.57 5.86
C VAL A 246 -12.92 -10.73 6.20
N ALA A 247 -13.71 -11.40 5.35
CA ALA A 247 -15.13 -11.64 5.58
C ALA A 247 -15.41 -12.48 6.85
N ALA A 248 -14.48 -13.34 7.24
CA ALA A 248 -14.54 -14.11 8.49
C ALA A 248 -14.20 -13.28 9.75
N GLY A 249 -13.52 -12.14 9.58
CA GLY A 249 -13.00 -11.30 10.67
C GLY A 249 -11.53 -11.59 10.93
N LEU A 250 -10.72 -10.52 11.08
CA LEU A 250 -9.26 -10.65 11.25
C LEU A 250 -8.78 -10.46 12.69
N ASP A 251 -9.61 -9.89 13.57
CA ASP A 251 -9.30 -9.65 14.98
C ASP A 251 -7.97 -8.88 15.22
N ILE A 252 -7.71 -7.88 14.38
CA ILE A 252 -6.52 -7.04 14.50
C ILE A 252 -6.61 -6.20 15.78
N ALA A 253 -5.64 -6.39 16.69
CA ALA A 253 -5.58 -5.68 17.97
C ALA A 253 -5.11 -4.22 17.82
N ALA A 254 -4.26 -3.92 16.83
CA ALA A 254 -3.79 -2.57 16.56
C ALA A 254 -4.92 -1.66 16.05
N PRO A 255 -4.95 -0.37 16.41
CA PRO A 255 -5.92 0.57 15.86
C PRO A 255 -5.73 0.72 14.34
N VAL A 256 -6.86 0.71 13.62
CA VAL A 256 -6.91 0.76 12.16
C VAL A 256 -7.53 2.09 11.70
N CYS A 257 -6.88 2.77 10.76
CA CYS A 257 -7.41 3.92 10.04
C CYS A 257 -7.59 3.59 8.56
N VAL A 258 -8.81 3.71 8.05
CA VAL A 258 -9.13 3.46 6.64
C VAL A 258 -9.51 4.79 5.98
N LEU A 259 -8.78 5.17 4.96
CA LEU A 259 -9.05 6.35 4.13
C LEU A 259 -9.66 5.88 2.82
N LEU A 260 -10.83 6.41 2.47
CA LEU A 260 -11.59 6.04 1.27
C LEU A 260 -12.08 7.27 0.54
N SER A 261 -12.28 7.17 -0.76
CA SER A 261 -13.16 8.10 -1.46
C SER A 261 -14.57 8.07 -0.85
N LYS A 262 -15.27 9.19 -0.93
CA LYS A 262 -16.66 9.28 -0.47
C LYS A 262 -17.63 8.51 -1.36
N ARG A 263 -17.34 8.39 -2.66
CA ARG A 263 -18.20 7.77 -3.65
C ARG A 263 -17.43 6.92 -4.66
N PHE A 264 -18.13 5.98 -5.28
CA PHE A 264 -17.68 5.16 -6.39
C PHE A 264 -18.37 5.59 -7.68
N VAL A 265 -17.62 5.64 -8.79
CA VAL A 265 -18.14 5.83 -10.14
C VAL A 265 -17.59 4.71 -11.04
N PRO A 266 -18.47 3.85 -11.63
CA PRO A 266 -18.01 2.76 -12.48
C PRO A 266 -17.35 3.30 -13.76
N PRO A 267 -16.15 2.79 -14.14
CA PRO A 267 -15.39 3.30 -15.27
C PRO A 267 -15.85 2.69 -16.61
N THR A 268 -17.15 2.72 -16.89
CA THR A 268 -17.71 2.16 -18.14
C THR A 268 -17.50 3.05 -19.36
N ARG A 269 -17.38 4.35 -19.12
CA ARG A 269 -17.03 5.38 -20.10
C ARG A 269 -16.27 6.50 -19.42
N TRP A 270 -15.45 7.21 -20.17
CA TRP A 270 -14.82 8.41 -19.63
C TRP A 270 -15.87 9.47 -19.26
N SER A 271 -15.74 10.03 -18.07
CA SER A 271 -16.48 11.21 -17.62
C SER A 271 -15.63 11.99 -16.61
N GLU A 272 -15.87 13.29 -16.47
CA GLU A 272 -15.17 14.13 -15.50
C GLU A 272 -15.39 13.66 -14.04
N GLU A 273 -16.50 12.99 -13.76
CA GLU A 273 -16.76 12.42 -12.43
C GLU A 273 -15.68 11.44 -11.97
N LEU A 274 -15.00 10.76 -12.91
CA LEU A 274 -13.89 9.84 -12.62
C LEU A 274 -12.67 10.56 -12.01
N THR A 275 -12.57 11.88 -12.18
CA THR A 275 -11.50 12.71 -11.59
C THR A 275 -11.79 13.12 -10.13
N SER A 276 -12.90 12.68 -9.56
CA SER A 276 -13.36 13.06 -8.20
C SER A 276 -14.08 11.94 -7.47
N ALA A 277 -13.82 10.69 -7.84
CA ALA A 277 -14.40 9.49 -7.22
C ALA A 277 -13.44 8.30 -7.33
N ASP A 278 -13.65 7.29 -6.51
CA ASP A 278 -13.02 5.98 -6.74
C ASP A 278 -13.65 5.33 -7.98
N SER A 279 -12.84 4.92 -8.93
CA SER A 279 -13.28 4.20 -10.13
C SER A 279 -12.84 2.72 -10.12
N VAL A 280 -12.20 2.29 -9.03
CA VAL A 280 -11.63 0.95 -8.88
C VAL A 280 -12.46 0.11 -7.91
N LEU A 281 -12.82 0.66 -6.73
CA LEU A 281 -13.51 -0.07 -5.68
C LEU A 281 -14.88 0.52 -5.35
N VAL A 282 -15.85 -0.35 -5.05
CA VAL A 282 -17.14 0.05 -4.49
C VAL A 282 -16.92 0.43 -3.02
N VAL A 283 -16.76 1.72 -2.76
CA VAL A 283 -16.32 2.26 -1.46
C VAL A 283 -17.23 1.86 -0.28
N ASP A 284 -18.53 1.65 -0.52
CA ASP A 284 -19.47 1.21 0.52
C ASP A 284 -19.23 -0.25 0.92
N ASP A 285 -18.85 -1.12 -0.02
CA ASP A 285 -18.49 -2.51 0.27
C ASP A 285 -17.17 -2.56 1.07
N ILE A 286 -16.20 -1.74 0.69
CA ILE A 286 -14.93 -1.65 1.42
C ILE A 286 -15.13 -1.10 2.84
N ALA A 287 -15.96 -0.07 3.02
CA ALA A 287 -16.25 0.47 4.33
C ALA A 287 -16.91 -0.57 5.25
N ARG A 288 -17.83 -1.39 4.70
CA ARG A 288 -18.45 -2.50 5.46
C ARG A 288 -17.44 -3.60 5.80
N ALA A 289 -16.58 -3.97 4.86
CA ALA A 289 -15.53 -4.97 5.08
C ALA A 289 -14.50 -4.49 6.13
N ALA A 290 -14.18 -3.20 6.15
CA ALA A 290 -13.25 -2.60 7.11
C ALA A 290 -13.68 -2.83 8.57
N LEU A 291 -14.97 -2.88 8.87
CA LEU A 291 -15.49 -3.15 10.21
C LEU A 291 -15.18 -4.58 10.71
N ARG A 292 -14.68 -5.46 9.84
CA ARG A 292 -14.27 -6.83 10.19
C ARG A 292 -12.77 -6.96 10.43
N LEU A 293 -12.01 -5.87 10.35
CA LEU A 293 -10.57 -5.91 10.55
C LEU A 293 -10.19 -6.05 12.02
N GLY A 294 -10.94 -5.43 12.93
CA GLY A 294 -10.63 -5.46 14.37
C GLY A 294 -11.60 -4.63 15.19
N SER A 295 -11.34 -4.50 16.48
CA SER A 295 -12.20 -3.81 17.43
C SER A 295 -12.10 -2.28 17.39
N SER A 296 -11.00 -1.73 16.86
CA SER A 296 -10.75 -0.28 16.79
C SER A 296 -10.49 0.16 15.35
N VAL A 297 -11.56 0.50 14.62
CA VAL A 297 -11.51 0.89 13.21
C VAL A 297 -12.12 2.27 13.01
N THR A 298 -11.35 3.18 12.44
CA THR A 298 -11.80 4.49 11.98
C THR A 298 -11.91 4.48 10.46
N VAL A 299 -13.05 4.88 9.90
CA VAL A 299 -13.23 5.03 8.45
C VAL A 299 -13.43 6.50 8.12
N GLU A 300 -12.51 7.06 7.35
CA GLU A 300 -12.54 8.44 6.87
C GLU A 300 -12.91 8.46 5.39
N ARG A 301 -14.05 9.07 5.05
CA ARG A 301 -14.52 9.24 3.67
C ARG A 301 -14.18 10.64 3.17
N ILE A 302 -13.41 10.73 2.10
CA ILE A 302 -12.86 11.95 1.54
C ILE A 302 -13.62 12.33 0.28
N ASP A 303 -14.26 13.48 0.29
CA ASP A 303 -15.03 13.98 -0.85
C ASP A 303 -14.08 14.39 -2.00
N GLY A 304 -14.42 13.98 -3.23
CA GLY A 304 -13.61 14.27 -4.41
C GLY A 304 -12.31 13.45 -4.51
N ALA A 305 -12.08 12.47 -3.64
CA ALA A 305 -10.88 11.64 -3.71
C ALA A 305 -10.97 10.57 -4.81
N LEU A 306 -9.83 10.28 -5.43
CA LEU A 306 -9.61 9.11 -6.28
C LEU A 306 -9.44 7.83 -5.44
N HIS A 307 -9.20 6.70 -6.11
CA HIS A 307 -8.85 5.43 -5.49
C HIS A 307 -7.60 5.55 -4.61
N ASP A 308 -6.49 6.11 -5.10
CA ASP A 308 -5.43 6.58 -4.22
C ASP A 308 -5.77 7.99 -3.72
N VAL A 309 -6.17 8.12 -2.45
CA VAL A 309 -6.63 9.40 -1.90
C VAL A 309 -5.53 10.47 -1.90
N PHE A 310 -4.26 10.05 -1.87
CA PHE A 310 -3.10 10.95 -1.87
C PHE A 310 -2.71 11.43 -3.27
N LEU A 311 -3.26 10.82 -4.33
CA LEU A 311 -3.08 11.23 -5.73
C LEU A 311 -4.31 11.97 -6.30
N SER A 312 -5.19 12.42 -5.43
CA SER A 312 -6.40 13.18 -5.78
C SER A 312 -6.06 14.64 -6.10
N ARG A 313 -7.05 15.37 -6.64
CA ARG A 313 -6.94 16.84 -6.80
C ARG A 313 -6.62 17.53 -5.47
N HIS A 314 -6.06 18.72 -5.56
CA HIS A 314 -5.47 19.44 -4.42
C HIS A 314 -6.36 19.41 -3.15
N GLU A 315 -7.64 19.84 -3.26
CA GLU A 315 -8.54 19.98 -2.08
C GLU A 315 -8.79 18.63 -1.40
N ALA A 316 -9.08 17.58 -2.18
CA ALA A 316 -9.33 16.24 -1.65
C ALA A 316 -8.07 15.63 -1.05
N ARG A 317 -6.92 15.82 -1.70
CA ARG A 317 -5.63 15.37 -1.20
C ARG A 317 -5.24 16.05 0.12
N GLU A 318 -5.42 17.37 0.22
CA GLU A 318 -5.14 18.09 1.47
C GLU A 318 -6.13 17.70 2.58
N ASP A 319 -7.39 17.38 2.26
CA ASP A 319 -8.33 16.81 3.23
C ASP A 319 -7.87 15.43 3.70
N ALA A 320 -7.38 14.59 2.80
CA ALA A 320 -6.82 13.27 3.16
C ALA A 320 -5.65 13.42 4.15
N TYR A 321 -4.67 14.27 3.84
CA TYR A 321 -3.54 14.53 4.74
C TYR A 321 -3.97 15.15 6.08
N ARG A 322 -4.94 16.05 6.09
CA ARG A 322 -5.46 16.67 7.31
C ARG A 322 -6.15 15.64 8.21
N ARG A 323 -6.96 14.72 7.64
CA ARG A 323 -7.62 13.65 8.38
C ARG A 323 -6.61 12.64 8.91
N LEU A 324 -5.67 12.22 8.08
CA LEU A 324 -4.56 11.36 8.49
C LEU A 324 -3.77 11.99 9.64
N HIS A 325 -3.41 13.27 9.53
CA HIS A 325 -2.70 13.99 10.60
C HIS A 325 -3.49 13.97 11.92
N ARG A 326 -4.78 14.30 11.88
CA ARG A 326 -5.65 14.31 13.05
C ARG A 326 -5.72 12.95 13.72
N TRP A 327 -5.86 11.88 12.92
CA TRP A 327 -5.89 10.51 13.43
C TRP A 327 -4.54 10.13 14.08
N VAL A 328 -3.43 10.43 13.44
CA VAL A 328 -2.07 10.17 13.96
C VAL A 328 -1.79 10.93 15.26
N VAL A 329 -2.26 12.18 15.39
CA VAL A 329 -2.16 12.96 16.64
C VAL A 329 -2.93 12.24 17.76
N GLY A 330 -4.15 11.81 17.50
CA GLY A 330 -4.97 11.07 18.47
C GLY A 330 -4.33 9.74 18.86
N TRP A 331 -3.86 8.98 17.88
CA TRP A 331 -3.14 7.73 18.11
C TRP A 331 -1.89 7.94 18.97
N ARG A 332 -1.08 8.97 18.66
CA ARG A 332 0.14 9.26 19.42
C ARG A 332 -0.16 9.67 20.87
N ALA A 333 -1.20 10.46 21.08
CA ALA A 333 -1.63 10.87 22.43
C ALA A 333 -2.10 9.66 23.28
N ALA A 334 -2.69 8.66 22.66
CA ALA A 334 -3.11 7.44 23.35
C ALA A 334 -1.94 6.49 23.71
N GLN A 335 -0.70 6.77 23.24
CA GLN A 335 0.50 5.98 23.53
C GLN A 335 1.34 6.54 24.67
N THR A 336 0.98 7.72 25.19
CA THR A 336 1.62 8.37 26.33
C THR A 336 0.91 8.03 27.63
#